data_fafdaba50c148bcc7061bd6f98d1e7bb
#
_entry.id   fafdaba50c148bcc7061bd6f98d1e7bb
#
_cell.length_a   1.000
_cell.length_b   1.000
_cell.length_c   1.000
_cell.angle_alpha   90.00
_cell.angle_beta   90.00
_cell.angle_gamma   90.00
#
_symmetry.space_group_name_H-M   'P 1'
#
loop_
_entity.id
_entity.type
_entity.pdbx_description
1 polymer ?
#
loop_
_entity_poly.entity_id
_entity_poly.type
_entity_poly.pdbx_seq_one_letter_code
_entity_poly.pdbx_strand_id
1 'polypeptide(L)'
;MRKVLVITGDDFGSSVHANERILTAHLRGILTSTSLMVNETAAGEAAALAGDTPTLDVGLHLTLSDGHAALTPEQAPQLVDAQGRFRASPARAGLAYWFRPSLRRQVQDEIKAQFDRFA
;
A
#
# COMPACT_ATOMS: atom_id res chain seq x y z
N MET A 1 -12.54 -31.70 -11.01
CA MET A 1 -12.63 -30.34 -10.42
C MET A 1 -11.26 -29.67 -10.53
N ARG A 2 -11.15 -28.53 -11.23
CA ARG A 2 -9.88 -27.79 -11.37
C ARG A 2 -9.64 -26.94 -10.11
N LYS A 3 -8.50 -27.13 -9.45
CA LYS A 3 -8.09 -26.30 -8.32
C LYS A 3 -7.19 -25.19 -8.84
N VAL A 4 -7.39 -23.95 -8.39
CA VAL A 4 -6.58 -22.77 -8.71
C VAL A 4 -5.98 -22.28 -7.41
N LEU A 5 -4.68 -21.95 -7.44
CA LEU A 5 -3.93 -21.37 -6.32
C LEU A 5 -3.48 -19.96 -6.70
N VAL A 6 -3.75 -19.01 -5.82
CA VAL A 6 -3.22 -17.64 -5.90
C VAL A 6 -2.23 -17.45 -4.76
N ILE A 7 -1.03 -16.96 -5.08
CA ILE A 7 0.02 -16.66 -4.11
C ILE A 7 0.37 -15.20 -4.24
N THR A 8 0.14 -14.43 -3.18
CA THR A 8 0.34 -12.98 -3.15
C THR A 8 1.57 -12.63 -2.32
N GLY A 9 2.43 -11.77 -2.87
CA GLY A 9 3.50 -11.11 -2.13
C GLY A 9 3.09 -9.68 -1.77
N ASP A 10 3.19 -9.31 -0.51
CA ASP A 10 2.84 -7.97 -0.04
C ASP A 10 4.03 -6.99 -0.11
N ASP A 11 3.75 -5.70 0.10
CA ASP A 11 4.73 -4.61 0.23
C ASP A 11 5.49 -4.26 -1.07
N PHE A 12 4.93 -4.54 -2.25
CA PHE A 12 5.47 -4.04 -3.51
C PHE A 12 5.46 -2.51 -3.52
N GLY A 13 6.55 -1.87 -3.89
CA GLY A 13 6.71 -0.41 -3.81
C GLY A 13 7.30 0.11 -2.49
N SER A 14 7.40 -0.72 -1.46
CA SER A 14 7.98 -0.29 -0.17
C SER A 14 9.46 0.04 -0.26
N SER A 15 10.21 -0.66 -1.09
CA SER A 15 11.64 -0.42 -1.36
C SER A 15 12.05 -1.10 -2.67
N VAL A 16 13.15 -0.63 -3.27
CA VAL A 16 13.77 -1.27 -4.45
C VAL A 16 14.03 -2.76 -4.21
N HIS A 17 14.54 -3.10 -3.03
CA HIS A 17 14.83 -4.48 -2.67
C HIS A 17 13.56 -5.36 -2.57
N ALA A 18 12.45 -4.82 -2.05
CA ALA A 18 11.17 -5.52 -2.05
C ALA A 18 10.67 -5.75 -3.48
N ASN A 19 10.79 -4.74 -4.35
CA ASN A 19 10.43 -4.83 -5.76
C ASN A 19 11.18 -5.96 -6.47
N GLU A 20 12.50 -6.00 -6.33
CA GLU A 20 13.36 -7.04 -6.91
C GLU A 20 12.98 -8.45 -6.43
N ARG A 21 12.68 -8.61 -5.13
CA ARG A 21 12.29 -9.90 -4.54
C ARG A 21 10.94 -10.38 -5.05
N ILE A 22 9.95 -9.49 -5.13
CA ILE A 22 8.62 -9.81 -5.66
C ILE A 22 8.73 -10.22 -7.13
N LEU A 23 9.45 -9.44 -7.93
CA LEU A 23 9.66 -9.76 -9.35
C LEU A 23 10.38 -11.10 -9.52
N THR A 24 11.42 -11.37 -8.72
CA THR A 24 12.14 -12.65 -8.76
C THR A 24 11.23 -13.82 -8.36
N ALA A 25 10.40 -13.64 -7.32
CA ALA A 25 9.47 -14.67 -6.86
C ALA A 25 8.38 -14.97 -7.91
N HIS A 26 7.98 -13.97 -8.70
CA HIS A 26 7.07 -14.15 -9.83
C HIS A 26 7.76 -14.83 -11.02
N LEU A 27 8.89 -14.32 -11.48
CA LEU A 27 9.55 -14.80 -12.70
C LEU A 27 10.24 -16.17 -12.54
N ARG A 28 10.69 -16.49 -11.32
CA ARG A 28 11.48 -17.72 -11.05
C ARG A 28 10.84 -18.65 -10.02
N GLY A 29 9.73 -18.24 -9.41
CA GLY A 29 9.01 -18.96 -8.38
C GLY A 29 7.54 -19.18 -8.72
N ILE A 30 6.70 -19.12 -7.70
CA ILE A 30 5.27 -19.45 -7.80
C ILE A 30 4.35 -18.26 -7.46
N LEU A 31 4.89 -17.08 -7.26
CA LEU A 31 4.11 -15.89 -6.95
C LEU A 31 3.28 -15.48 -8.17
N THR A 32 1.98 -15.26 -7.96
CA THR A 32 1.04 -14.92 -9.04
C THR A 32 0.55 -13.49 -8.96
N SER A 33 0.54 -12.90 -7.77
CA SER A 33 0.02 -11.56 -7.51
C SER A 33 0.83 -10.82 -6.47
N THR A 34 0.66 -9.50 -6.42
CA THR A 34 1.28 -8.64 -5.41
C THR A 34 0.34 -7.50 -5.03
N SER A 35 0.61 -6.84 -3.89
CA SER A 35 -0.09 -5.64 -3.46
C SER A 35 0.88 -4.44 -3.43
N LEU A 36 0.53 -3.36 -4.14
CA LEU A 36 1.35 -2.16 -4.34
C LEU A 36 1.06 -1.10 -3.27
N MET A 37 2.09 -0.69 -2.55
CA MET A 37 2.09 0.45 -1.62
C MET A 37 2.31 1.76 -2.39
N VAL A 38 1.22 2.40 -2.82
CA VAL A 38 1.25 3.55 -3.76
C VAL A 38 1.91 4.83 -3.21
N ASN A 39 2.10 4.92 -1.91
CA ASN A 39 2.64 6.11 -1.26
C ASN A 39 4.13 6.00 -0.91
N GLU A 40 4.72 4.83 -1.07
CA GLU A 40 6.11 4.60 -0.71
C GLU A 40 7.09 5.03 -1.80
N THR A 41 8.34 5.23 -1.40
CA THR A 41 9.37 5.86 -2.25
C THR A 41 9.72 5.06 -3.50
N ALA A 42 9.53 3.74 -3.48
CA ALA A 42 9.79 2.86 -4.60
C ALA A 42 8.52 2.49 -5.40
N ALA A 43 7.37 3.15 -5.13
CA ALA A 43 6.11 2.86 -5.82
C ALA A 43 6.18 3.13 -7.33
N GLY A 44 6.86 4.20 -7.75
CA GLY A 44 7.02 4.50 -9.17
C GLY A 44 7.83 3.45 -9.94
N GLU A 45 8.90 2.93 -9.33
CA GLU A 45 9.66 1.81 -9.88
C GLU A 45 8.80 0.54 -9.95
N ALA A 46 8.06 0.25 -8.88
CA ALA A 46 7.17 -0.89 -8.82
C ALA A 46 6.10 -0.84 -9.94
N ALA A 47 5.51 0.32 -10.17
CA ALA A 47 4.53 0.52 -11.25
C ALA A 47 5.16 0.29 -12.64
N ALA A 48 6.38 0.76 -12.88
CA ALA A 48 7.10 0.50 -14.14
C ALA A 48 7.37 -1.00 -14.33
N LEU A 49 7.87 -1.69 -13.30
CA LEU A 49 8.12 -3.13 -13.32
C LEU A 49 6.84 -3.93 -13.56
N ALA A 50 5.72 -3.51 -12.98
CA ALA A 50 4.41 -4.11 -13.22
C ALA A 50 3.97 -3.94 -14.68
N GLY A 51 4.16 -2.76 -15.26
CA GLY A 51 3.88 -2.49 -16.67
C GLY A 51 4.67 -3.38 -17.62
N ASP A 52 5.93 -3.66 -17.29
CA ASP A 52 6.82 -4.55 -18.06
C ASP A 52 6.54 -6.05 -17.78
N THR A 53 5.71 -6.38 -16.78
CA THR A 53 5.42 -7.75 -16.36
C THR A 53 3.92 -8.02 -16.34
N PRO A 54 3.24 -8.09 -17.49
CA PRO A 54 1.78 -8.17 -17.57
C PRO A 54 1.18 -9.49 -17.02
N THR A 55 2.01 -10.44 -16.67
CA THR A 55 1.60 -11.72 -16.03
C THR A 55 1.53 -11.63 -14.50
N LEU A 56 2.04 -10.55 -13.91
CA LEU A 56 1.94 -10.28 -12.48
C LEU A 56 0.66 -9.50 -12.18
N ASP A 57 -0.27 -10.12 -11.47
CA ASP A 57 -1.48 -9.43 -11.01
C ASP A 57 -1.13 -8.46 -9.88
N VAL A 58 -1.45 -7.17 -10.04
CA VAL A 58 -1.15 -6.13 -9.06
C VAL A 58 -2.42 -5.54 -8.48
N GLY A 59 -2.58 -5.64 -7.15
CA GLY A 59 -3.64 -5.00 -6.38
C GLY A 59 -3.11 -3.83 -5.54
N LEU A 60 -4.02 -3.08 -4.93
CA LEU A 60 -3.66 -2.01 -4.00
C LEU A 60 -3.36 -2.58 -2.61
N HIS A 61 -2.20 -2.21 -2.05
CA HIS A 61 -1.87 -2.39 -0.63
C HIS A 61 -2.31 -1.15 0.15
N LEU A 62 -3.48 -1.19 0.77
CA LEU A 62 -3.96 -0.10 1.62
C LEU A 62 -3.08 0.03 2.87
N THR A 63 -2.42 1.19 3.00
CA THR A 63 -1.57 1.51 4.14
C THR A 63 -2.27 2.55 5.02
N LEU A 64 -2.52 2.21 6.28
CA LEU A 64 -3.14 3.10 7.27
C LEU A 64 -2.31 3.22 8.58
N SER A 65 -1.09 2.67 8.57
CA SER A 65 -0.11 2.72 9.66
C SER A 65 1.28 2.43 9.11
N ASP A 66 2.31 2.83 9.83
CA ASP A 66 3.72 2.51 9.55
C ASP A 66 4.20 2.78 8.11
N GLY A 67 3.79 3.91 7.52
CA GLY A 67 4.17 4.27 6.16
C GLY A 67 3.82 5.73 5.86
N HIS A 68 3.94 6.10 4.59
CA HIS A 68 3.55 7.41 4.12
C HIS A 68 2.07 7.43 3.74
N ALA A 69 1.41 8.56 4.01
CA ALA A 69 0.05 8.81 3.58
C ALA A 69 0.00 9.42 2.17
N ALA A 70 -1.14 9.28 1.51
CA ALA A 70 -1.45 10.00 0.28
C ALA A 70 -1.81 11.46 0.56
N LEU A 71 -2.46 11.72 1.71
CA LEU A 71 -2.86 13.06 2.13
C LEU A 71 -1.70 13.80 2.80
N THR A 72 -1.70 15.13 2.65
CA THR A 72 -0.73 16.00 3.32
C THR A 72 -1.09 16.23 4.80
N PRO A 73 -0.14 16.71 5.64
CA PRO A 73 -0.41 17.06 7.03
C PRO A 73 -1.54 18.09 7.20
N GLU A 74 -1.73 18.99 6.24
CA GLU A 74 -2.81 20.00 6.25
C GLU A 74 -4.17 19.36 5.98
N GLN A 75 -4.22 18.34 5.12
CA GLN A 75 -5.46 17.62 4.76
C GLN A 75 -5.87 16.62 5.85
N ALA A 76 -4.91 15.99 6.52
CA ALA A 76 -5.16 14.96 7.53
C ALA A 76 -4.33 15.16 8.81
N PRO A 77 -4.47 16.31 9.51
CA PRO A 77 -3.60 16.69 10.62
C PRO A 77 -3.67 15.76 11.84
N GLN A 78 -4.75 14.98 12.00
CA GLN A 78 -4.87 14.01 13.09
C GLN A 78 -4.33 12.62 12.70
N LEU A 79 -4.23 12.33 11.40
CA LEU A 79 -3.83 11.04 10.88
C LEU A 79 -2.32 10.96 10.67
N VAL A 80 -1.70 12.06 10.16
CA VAL A 80 -0.29 12.06 9.76
C VAL A 80 0.53 13.09 10.54
N ASP A 81 1.83 12.89 10.59
CA ASP A 81 2.79 13.83 11.17
C ASP A 81 3.25 14.89 10.15
N ALA A 82 4.15 15.77 10.57
CA ALA A 82 4.69 16.85 9.71
C ALA A 82 5.51 16.32 8.50
N GLN A 83 5.90 15.06 8.52
CA GLN A 83 6.62 14.37 7.46
C GLN A 83 5.69 13.57 6.54
N GLY A 84 4.36 13.63 6.76
CA GLY A 84 3.37 12.90 5.99
C GLY A 84 3.32 11.39 6.30
N ARG A 85 3.83 10.97 7.47
CA ARG A 85 3.78 9.58 7.92
C ARG A 85 2.64 9.36 8.91
N PHE A 86 2.06 8.17 8.90
CA PHE A 86 1.03 7.80 9.87
C PHE A 86 1.56 7.89 11.31
N ARG A 87 0.80 8.59 12.19
CA ARG A 87 1.20 8.84 13.58
C ARG A 87 1.07 7.63 14.49
N ALA A 88 0.17 6.73 14.18
CA ALA A 88 -0.20 5.65 15.08
C ALA A 88 0.39 4.31 14.62
N SER A 89 0.91 3.54 15.59
CA SER A 89 1.20 2.13 15.36
C SER A 89 -0.08 1.33 15.09
N PRO A 90 -0.02 0.16 14.42
CA PRO A 90 -1.20 -0.60 14.00
C PRO A 90 -2.24 -0.84 15.09
N ALA A 91 -1.80 -1.23 16.29
CA ALA A 91 -2.70 -1.49 17.43
C ALA A 91 -3.41 -0.23 17.93
N ARG A 92 -2.72 0.92 17.98
CA ARG A 92 -3.29 2.20 18.39
C ARG A 92 -4.15 2.82 17.28
N ALA A 93 -3.79 2.60 16.02
CA ALA A 93 -4.53 3.09 14.87
C ALA A 93 -5.95 2.52 14.85
N GLY A 94 -6.11 1.20 14.93
CA GLY A 94 -7.42 0.55 14.91
C GLY A 94 -8.35 1.08 16.00
N LEU A 95 -7.85 1.21 17.24
CA LEU A 95 -8.65 1.73 18.35
C LEU A 95 -9.02 3.22 18.16
N ALA A 96 -8.06 4.05 17.73
CA ALA A 96 -8.28 5.48 17.51
C ALA A 96 -9.26 5.73 16.36
N TYR A 97 -9.16 4.98 15.26
CA TYR A 97 -10.03 5.10 14.09
C TYR A 97 -11.47 4.71 14.42
N TRP A 98 -11.65 3.74 15.32
CA TRP A 98 -12.98 3.33 15.76
C TRP A 98 -13.67 4.37 16.63
N PHE A 99 -12.96 4.94 17.64
CA PHE A 99 -13.58 5.79 18.66
C PHE A 99 -13.60 7.29 18.33
N ARG A 100 -12.94 7.77 17.29
CA ARG A 100 -12.87 9.19 16.94
C ARG A 100 -13.53 9.50 15.59
N PRO A 101 -14.75 10.08 15.57
CA PRO A 101 -15.47 10.35 14.30
C PRO A 101 -14.71 11.28 13.32
N SER A 102 -14.02 12.31 13.84
CA SER A 102 -13.21 13.21 13.00
C SER A 102 -12.04 12.51 12.32
N LEU A 103 -11.42 11.56 13.03
CA LEU A 103 -10.32 10.77 12.50
C LEU A 103 -10.81 9.75 11.45
N ARG A 104 -12.01 9.19 11.66
CA ARG A 104 -12.64 8.30 10.65
C ARG A 104 -12.81 8.97 9.29
N ARG A 105 -13.20 10.27 9.27
CA ARG A 105 -13.31 11.01 8.02
C ARG A 105 -11.97 11.12 7.31
N GLN A 106 -10.91 11.49 8.05
CA GLN A 106 -9.56 11.57 7.49
C GLN A 106 -9.07 10.22 6.97
N VAL A 107 -9.40 9.11 7.65
CA VAL A 107 -9.10 7.74 7.17
C VAL A 107 -9.86 7.43 5.87
N GLN A 108 -11.13 7.80 5.76
CA GLN A 108 -11.92 7.61 4.54
C GLN A 108 -11.34 8.40 3.36
N ASP A 109 -10.98 9.66 3.60
CA ASP A 109 -10.36 10.53 2.60
C ASP A 109 -8.99 9.98 2.16
N GLU A 110 -8.20 9.44 3.10
CA GLU A 110 -6.92 8.78 2.83
C GLU A 110 -7.09 7.51 1.98
N ILE A 111 -8.05 6.65 2.34
CA ILE A 111 -8.36 5.44 1.54
C ILE A 111 -8.71 5.84 0.11
N LYS A 112 -9.60 6.83 -0.06
CA LYS A 112 -9.96 7.33 -1.38
C LYS A 112 -8.75 7.85 -2.15
N ALA A 113 -7.89 8.63 -1.51
CA ALA A 113 -6.68 9.17 -2.13
C ALA A 113 -5.70 8.06 -2.58
N GLN A 114 -5.58 6.96 -1.81
CA GLN A 114 -4.77 5.80 -2.21
C GLN A 114 -5.38 5.08 -3.42
N PHE A 115 -6.70 4.92 -3.49
CA PHE A 115 -7.37 4.37 -4.67
C PHE A 115 -7.17 5.27 -5.90
N ASP A 116 -7.31 6.59 -5.73
CA ASP A 116 -7.11 7.56 -6.82
C ASP A 116 -5.66 7.55 -7.35
N ARG A 117 -4.67 7.23 -6.51
CA ARG A 117 -3.26 7.06 -6.94
C ARG A 117 -2.99 5.72 -7.62
N PHE A 118 -3.74 4.70 -7.27
CA PHE A 118 -3.57 3.36 -7.84
C PHE A 118 -4.19 3.24 -9.23
N ALA A 119 -5.28 3.96 -9.51
CA ALA A 119 -6.01 3.95 -10.78
C ALA A 119 -5.21 4.60 -11.91
#